data_43e32a20671909e6026de6b9621a6d7c
#
_entry.id   43e32a20671909e6026de6b9621a6d7c
#
_cell.length_a   1.000
_cell.length_b   1.000
_cell.length_c   1.000
_cell.angle_alpha   90.00
_cell.angle_beta   90.00
_cell.angle_gamma   90.00
#
_symmetry.space_group_name_H-M   'P 1'
#
loop_
_entity.id
_entity.type
_entity.pdbx_description
1 polymer ?
#
loop_
_entity_poly.entity_id
_entity_poly.type
_entity_poly.pdbx_seq_one_letter_code
_entity_poly.pdbx_strand_id
1 'polypeptide(L)'
;MSLLSRFRRSAPPAPSPDDARPPALADVMRQVRRIDLRTRGLVASQFSGEYHSVFKGQGIEFVEVREYVPGDDVRTIDWNVSARTGTTYVKKYVEERELTVLLAVDLSGSQRFGTRGRFKSEMVAEVAATLAMSAIRNNDRVGLMVFTDRVEAFVPPRKGRRHVLRIIRDLLVFRPAGQGTDLAAALRHAVRVMRSRSIVFLISDFQLSEARARFETAISLAAARHDVVPVVLGDPADGTIPDVGVLRMRDPETGELVSVDTGRDAVRERFAEDVRDERAALTRTFRRLGVEPIELRTDAPVSTAVLSFFRRRERRLRR
;
A
#
# COMPACT_ATOMS: atom_id res chain seq x y z
N MET A 1 -4.25 23.16 10.19
CA MET A 1 -3.73 23.24 11.58
C MET A 1 -3.87 21.88 12.18
N SER A 2 -2.77 21.25 12.63
CA SER A 2 -2.83 19.97 13.35
C SER A 2 -3.82 20.09 14.50
N LEU A 3 -4.60 19.03 14.75
CA LEU A 3 -5.55 18.93 15.88
C LEU A 3 -4.94 19.36 17.22
N LEU A 4 -3.60 19.23 17.35
CA LEU A 4 -2.83 19.57 18.53
C LEU A 4 -2.44 21.05 18.63
N SER A 5 -2.50 21.83 17.57
CA SER A 5 -2.08 23.26 17.57
C SER A 5 -2.96 24.18 18.43
N ARG A 6 -4.14 23.69 18.86
CA ARG A 6 -5.09 24.45 19.70
C ARG A 6 -4.74 24.47 21.21
N PHE A 7 -3.68 23.75 21.66
CA PHE A 7 -3.36 23.57 23.09
C PHE A 7 -1.95 24.07 23.49
N ARG A 8 -1.52 25.23 23.04
CA ARG A 8 -0.16 25.74 23.30
C ARG A 8 0.12 26.11 24.76
N ARG A 9 1.17 25.49 25.38
CA ARG A 9 2.12 26.07 26.33
C ARG A 9 3.46 25.32 26.23
N SER A 10 4.57 26.05 26.08
CA SER A 10 5.92 25.54 25.78
C SER A 10 6.71 25.06 27.00
N ALA A 11 7.43 23.95 26.89
CA ALA A 11 8.45 23.47 27.81
C ALA A 11 9.65 22.86 27.02
N PRO A 12 10.87 22.77 27.62
CA PRO A 12 12.11 22.42 26.91
C PRO A 12 12.14 20.97 26.41
N PRO A 13 12.96 20.65 25.40
CA PRO A 13 12.94 19.38 24.70
C PRO A 13 13.51 18.22 25.53
N ALA A 14 12.82 17.09 25.50
CA ALA A 14 13.35 15.81 25.97
C ALA A 14 14.20 15.15 24.87
N PRO A 15 15.17 14.26 25.20
CA PRO A 15 16.08 13.65 24.22
C PRO A 15 15.31 12.86 23.16
N SER A 16 15.76 12.98 21.92
CA SER A 16 15.14 12.36 20.74
C SER A 16 15.23 10.83 20.75
N PRO A 17 14.21 10.12 20.29
CA PRO A 17 14.30 8.67 20.03
C PRO A 17 15.27 8.32 18.87
N ASP A 18 15.90 9.31 18.25
CA ASP A 18 16.77 9.16 17.08
C ASP A 18 18.16 8.56 17.39
N ASP A 19 18.52 8.34 18.66
CA ASP A 19 19.77 7.68 19.07
C ASP A 19 19.75 6.15 18.98
N ALA A 20 18.68 5.55 18.46
CA ALA A 20 18.64 4.10 18.25
C ALA A 20 19.67 3.72 17.16
N ARG A 21 20.73 3.00 17.55
CA ARG A 21 21.70 2.37 16.63
C ARG A 21 20.96 1.69 15.47
N PRO A 22 21.48 1.81 14.24
CA PRO A 22 20.90 1.08 13.11
C PRO A 22 20.80 -0.41 13.47
N PRO A 23 19.66 -1.06 13.12
CA PRO A 23 19.52 -2.47 13.42
C PRO A 23 20.67 -3.26 12.81
N ALA A 24 21.23 -4.21 13.55
CA ALA A 24 22.32 -5.02 13.03
C ALA A 24 21.86 -5.73 11.75
N LEU A 25 22.73 -5.82 10.74
CA LEU A 25 22.42 -6.47 9.46
C LEU A 25 21.80 -7.86 9.64
N ALA A 26 22.30 -8.61 10.65
CA ALA A 26 21.75 -9.92 11.01
C ALA A 26 20.28 -9.88 11.46
N ASP A 27 19.88 -8.84 12.18
CA ASP A 27 18.49 -8.66 12.64
C ASP A 27 17.55 -8.33 11.47
N VAL A 28 17.99 -7.43 10.60
CA VAL A 28 17.26 -7.10 9.37
C VAL A 28 17.08 -8.35 8.50
N MET A 29 18.14 -9.15 8.31
CA MET A 29 18.06 -10.36 7.52
C MET A 29 17.17 -11.43 8.16
N ARG A 30 17.14 -11.53 9.50
CA ARG A 30 16.18 -12.39 10.21
C ARG A 30 14.73 -11.91 9.98
N GLN A 31 14.48 -10.61 10.05
CA GLN A 31 13.15 -10.02 9.83
C GLN A 31 12.68 -10.23 8.38
N VAL A 32 13.55 -9.99 7.39
CA VAL A 32 13.27 -10.28 5.98
C VAL A 32 12.90 -11.75 5.78
N ARG A 33 13.68 -12.69 6.35
CA ARG A 33 13.37 -14.12 6.27
C ARG A 33 12.05 -14.48 6.94
N ARG A 34 11.74 -13.90 8.10
CA ARG A 34 10.45 -14.11 8.80
C ARG A 34 9.28 -13.65 7.96
N ILE A 35 9.38 -12.46 7.37
CA ILE A 35 8.34 -11.89 6.48
C ILE A 35 8.20 -12.79 5.24
N ASP A 36 9.30 -13.14 4.57
CA ASP A 36 9.29 -14.01 3.39
C ASP A 36 8.64 -15.37 3.67
N LEU A 37 8.97 -16.03 4.79
CA LEU A 37 8.37 -17.32 5.17
C LEU A 37 6.88 -17.21 5.45
N ARG A 38 6.43 -16.19 6.21
CA ARG A 38 5.01 -15.95 6.49
C ARG A 38 4.23 -15.68 5.20
N THR A 39 4.77 -14.80 4.37
CA THR A 39 4.11 -14.38 3.12
C THR A 39 4.02 -15.52 2.11
N ARG A 40 5.05 -16.38 2.00
CA ARG A 40 5.02 -17.53 1.06
C ARG A 40 3.86 -18.48 1.32
N GLY A 41 3.64 -18.87 2.57
CA GLY A 41 2.53 -19.76 2.93
C GLY A 41 1.18 -19.17 2.53
N LEU A 42 0.97 -17.91 2.85
CA LEU A 42 -0.25 -17.17 2.54
C LEU A 42 -0.46 -16.99 1.03
N VAL A 43 0.58 -16.53 0.32
CA VAL A 43 0.52 -16.29 -1.13
C VAL A 43 0.41 -17.59 -1.91
N ALA A 44 1.01 -18.70 -1.41
CA ALA A 44 0.95 -19.99 -2.08
C ALA A 44 -0.46 -20.60 -2.11
N SER A 45 -1.22 -20.42 -1.03
CA SER A 45 -2.50 -21.10 -0.84
C SER A 45 -3.73 -20.29 -1.24
N GLN A 46 -3.67 -18.95 -1.14
CA GLN A 46 -4.89 -18.15 -1.23
C GLN A 46 -4.80 -16.89 -2.11
N PHE A 47 -3.63 -16.25 -2.23
CA PHE A 47 -3.53 -14.94 -2.86
C PHE A 47 -3.32 -14.96 -4.38
N SER A 48 -2.69 -15.99 -4.95
CA SER A 48 -2.26 -15.97 -6.35
C SER A 48 -3.44 -15.92 -7.32
N GLY A 49 -4.47 -16.74 -7.09
CA GLY A 49 -5.66 -16.75 -7.93
C GLY A 49 -6.52 -15.48 -7.77
N GLU A 50 -6.73 -15.05 -6.53
CA GLU A 50 -7.53 -13.86 -6.23
C GLU A 50 -6.87 -12.57 -6.74
N TYR A 51 -5.55 -12.44 -6.62
CA TYR A 51 -4.80 -11.32 -7.19
C TYR A 51 -4.95 -11.27 -8.72
N HIS A 52 -4.78 -12.43 -9.39
CA HIS A 52 -4.89 -12.52 -10.84
C HIS A 52 -6.29 -12.13 -11.33
N SER A 53 -7.36 -12.65 -10.70
CA SER A 53 -8.73 -12.33 -11.09
C SER A 53 -9.09 -10.86 -10.91
N VAL A 54 -8.49 -10.20 -9.92
CA VAL A 54 -8.78 -8.81 -9.56
C VAL A 54 -8.07 -7.79 -10.44
N PHE A 55 -6.83 -8.05 -10.83
CA PHE A 55 -6.00 -7.06 -11.54
C PHE A 55 -5.80 -7.36 -13.02
N LYS A 56 -5.80 -8.61 -13.42
CA LYS A 56 -5.71 -8.99 -14.85
C LYS A 56 -7.09 -9.10 -15.51
N GLY A 57 -8.17 -9.04 -14.73
CA GLY A 57 -9.53 -9.25 -15.21
C GLY A 57 -9.75 -10.70 -15.62
N GLN A 58 -10.91 -11.02 -16.23
CA GLN A 58 -11.14 -12.29 -16.91
C GLN A 58 -10.43 -12.32 -18.29
N GLY A 59 -9.19 -11.89 -18.32
CA GLY A 59 -8.28 -12.23 -19.41
C GLY A 59 -7.97 -13.70 -19.26
N ILE A 60 -8.93 -14.51 -19.63
CA ILE A 60 -8.75 -15.92 -19.88
C ILE A 60 -7.56 -16.02 -20.81
N GLU A 61 -6.55 -16.75 -20.38
CA GLU A 61 -5.61 -17.42 -21.26
C GLU A 61 -6.40 -18.42 -22.11
N PHE A 62 -7.27 -17.90 -22.96
CA PHE A 62 -7.88 -18.69 -24.01
C PHE A 62 -6.80 -18.77 -25.06
N VAL A 63 -6.15 -19.92 -25.13
CA VAL A 63 -5.60 -20.41 -26.39
C VAL A 63 -6.83 -20.63 -27.25
N GLU A 64 -7.27 -19.60 -27.95
CA GLU A 64 -8.32 -19.72 -28.95
C GLU A 64 -7.68 -20.41 -30.14
N VAL A 65 -8.04 -21.64 -30.32
CA VAL A 65 -7.68 -22.38 -31.55
C VAL A 65 -8.75 -22.01 -32.57
N ARG A 66 -8.37 -21.19 -33.55
CA ARG A 66 -9.26 -20.87 -34.68
C ARG A 66 -8.76 -21.51 -35.97
N GLU A 67 -9.64 -21.66 -36.93
CA GLU A 67 -9.25 -22.12 -38.25
C GLU A 67 -8.23 -21.18 -38.89
N TYR A 68 -7.28 -21.75 -39.60
CA TYR A 68 -6.27 -21.04 -40.35
C TYR A 68 -6.94 -20.22 -41.45
N VAL A 69 -6.56 -18.96 -41.58
CA VAL A 69 -6.95 -18.09 -42.68
C VAL A 69 -5.68 -17.74 -43.48
N PRO A 70 -5.73 -17.77 -44.83
CA PRO A 70 -4.58 -17.36 -45.64
C PRO A 70 -4.03 -16.00 -45.20
N GLY A 71 -2.72 -15.98 -44.84
CA GLY A 71 -2.06 -14.81 -44.24
C GLY A 71 -1.64 -14.97 -42.77
N ASP A 72 -2.11 -16.00 -42.11
CA ASP A 72 -1.63 -16.33 -40.75
C ASP A 72 -0.21 -16.91 -40.77
N ASP A 73 0.56 -16.66 -39.72
CA ASP A 73 1.90 -17.21 -39.57
C ASP A 73 1.83 -18.74 -39.38
N VAL A 74 2.38 -19.48 -40.34
CA VAL A 74 2.41 -20.96 -40.34
C VAL A 74 3.07 -21.57 -39.10
N ARG A 75 3.93 -20.78 -38.41
CA ARG A 75 4.55 -21.21 -37.14
C ARG A 75 3.58 -21.32 -36.00
N THR A 76 2.41 -20.68 -36.08
CA THR A 76 1.36 -20.72 -35.07
C THR A 76 0.38 -21.87 -35.25
N ILE A 77 0.54 -22.71 -36.28
CA ILE A 77 -0.33 -23.87 -36.55
C ILE A 77 -0.24 -24.88 -35.40
N ASP A 78 -1.40 -25.26 -34.85
CA ASP A 78 -1.51 -26.40 -33.93
C ASP A 78 -1.65 -27.70 -34.72
N TRP A 79 -0.53 -28.35 -34.98
CA TRP A 79 -0.48 -29.60 -35.73
C TRP A 79 -1.24 -30.74 -35.02
N ASN A 80 -1.35 -30.73 -33.68
CA ASN A 80 -2.08 -31.78 -32.94
C ASN A 80 -3.60 -31.67 -33.12
N VAL A 81 -4.14 -30.44 -33.05
CA VAL A 81 -5.56 -30.20 -33.28
C VAL A 81 -5.88 -30.40 -34.76
N SER A 82 -5.06 -29.83 -35.64
CA SER A 82 -5.26 -29.94 -37.09
C SER A 82 -5.28 -31.38 -37.58
N ALA A 83 -4.40 -32.23 -37.06
CA ALA A 83 -4.37 -33.67 -37.43
C ALA A 83 -5.60 -34.45 -36.94
N ARG A 84 -6.25 -34.01 -35.86
CA ARG A 84 -7.47 -34.68 -35.35
C ARG A 84 -8.75 -34.25 -36.05
N THR A 85 -8.80 -33.00 -36.49
CA THR A 85 -10.01 -32.38 -37.05
C THR A 85 -10.03 -32.43 -38.59
N GLY A 86 -8.89 -32.66 -39.22
CA GLY A 86 -8.73 -32.59 -40.69
C GLY A 86 -8.72 -31.18 -41.27
N THR A 87 -8.85 -30.13 -40.42
CA THR A 87 -8.82 -28.72 -40.79
C THR A 87 -7.63 -28.05 -40.09
N THR A 88 -6.94 -27.13 -40.78
CA THR A 88 -5.78 -26.44 -40.18
C THR A 88 -6.22 -25.42 -39.14
N TYR A 89 -5.69 -25.53 -37.93
CA TYR A 89 -5.95 -24.62 -36.82
C TYR A 89 -4.68 -23.88 -36.41
N VAL A 90 -4.84 -22.59 -36.03
CA VAL A 90 -3.76 -21.74 -35.48
C VAL A 90 -4.01 -21.42 -34.02
N LYS A 91 -2.95 -21.45 -33.22
CA LYS A 91 -2.95 -20.99 -31.84
C LYS A 91 -2.91 -19.48 -31.79
N LYS A 92 -3.95 -18.85 -31.28
CA LYS A 92 -3.93 -17.44 -30.96
C LYS A 92 -3.37 -17.27 -29.55
N TYR A 93 -2.13 -16.82 -29.45
CA TYR A 93 -1.52 -16.47 -28.17
C TYR A 93 -2.11 -15.14 -27.73
N VAL A 94 -2.80 -15.11 -26.59
CA VAL A 94 -3.10 -13.86 -25.92
C VAL A 94 -1.85 -13.50 -25.15
N GLU A 95 -1.22 -12.40 -25.54
CA GLU A 95 -0.04 -11.87 -24.85
C GLU A 95 -0.41 -11.59 -23.38
N GLU A 96 0.14 -12.37 -22.46
CA GLU A 96 -0.05 -12.19 -21.03
C GLU A 96 0.53 -10.83 -20.63
N ARG A 97 -0.32 -9.80 -20.54
CA ARG A 97 0.13 -8.44 -20.22
C ARG A 97 0.65 -8.41 -18.80
N GLU A 98 1.97 -8.30 -18.68
CA GLU A 98 2.65 -8.06 -17.41
C GLU A 98 2.15 -6.76 -16.79
N LEU A 99 1.68 -6.83 -15.57
CA LEU A 99 1.32 -5.65 -14.81
C LEU A 99 2.56 -5.03 -14.15
N THR A 100 2.48 -3.74 -13.93
CA THR A 100 3.47 -3.03 -13.14
C THR A 100 2.83 -2.57 -11.85
N VAL A 101 3.45 -2.91 -10.73
CA VAL A 101 3.02 -2.57 -9.37
C VAL A 101 4.00 -1.58 -8.79
N LEU A 102 3.49 -0.47 -8.27
CA LEU A 102 4.25 0.49 -7.48
C LEU A 102 3.75 0.44 -6.03
N LEU A 103 4.64 0.13 -5.10
CA LEU A 103 4.42 0.31 -3.67
C LEU A 103 4.86 1.74 -3.31
N ALA A 104 3.91 2.64 -3.09
CA ALA A 104 4.17 3.99 -2.61
C ALA A 104 3.96 4.01 -1.09
N VAL A 105 5.05 4.09 -0.35
CA VAL A 105 5.08 3.87 1.10
C VAL A 105 5.41 5.16 1.83
N ASP A 106 4.49 5.57 2.69
CA ASP A 106 4.68 6.65 3.64
C ASP A 106 5.53 6.16 4.81
N LEU A 107 6.66 6.83 5.07
CA LEU A 107 7.51 6.60 6.24
C LEU A 107 7.67 7.86 7.10
N SER A 108 6.65 8.73 7.12
CA SER A 108 6.59 9.89 8.02
C SER A 108 6.64 9.52 9.50
N GLY A 109 6.77 10.52 10.37
CA GLY A 109 6.90 10.34 11.81
C GLY A 109 5.76 9.55 12.46
N SER A 110 4.53 9.68 11.94
CA SER A 110 3.33 8.98 12.42
C SER A 110 3.43 7.43 12.32
N GLN A 111 4.24 6.91 11.38
CA GLN A 111 4.41 5.46 11.18
C GLN A 111 5.24 4.79 12.30
N ARG A 112 5.92 5.55 13.14
CA ARG A 112 6.68 5.05 14.30
C ARG A 112 5.80 4.76 15.51
N PHE A 113 4.49 5.06 15.42
CA PHE A 113 3.52 4.85 16.48
C PHE A 113 2.87 3.47 16.40
N GLY A 114 2.56 2.87 17.56
CA GLY A 114 1.81 1.64 17.67
C GLY A 114 1.65 1.25 19.15
N THR A 115 0.43 0.86 19.57
CA THR A 115 0.08 0.72 20.99
C THR A 115 -0.10 -0.71 21.48
N ARG A 116 -0.44 -1.67 20.62
CA ARG A 116 -0.77 -3.05 21.04
C ARG A 116 0.01 -4.10 20.24
N GLY A 117 1.30 -4.29 20.60
CA GLY A 117 2.07 -5.46 20.17
C GLY A 117 2.73 -5.38 18.80
N ARG A 118 2.40 -4.39 17.95
CA ARG A 118 3.02 -4.19 16.63
C ARG A 118 3.11 -2.70 16.30
N PHE A 119 4.26 -2.29 15.77
CA PHE A 119 4.40 -0.95 15.20
C PHE A 119 3.76 -0.88 13.81
N LYS A 120 3.22 0.29 13.44
CA LYS A 120 2.72 0.52 12.08
C LYS A 120 3.81 0.21 11.04
N SER A 121 5.07 0.52 11.31
CA SER A 121 6.20 0.22 10.43
C SER A 121 6.40 -1.28 10.13
N GLU A 122 6.14 -2.15 11.11
CA GLU A 122 6.20 -3.61 10.88
C GLU A 122 5.04 -4.08 9.99
N MET A 123 3.86 -3.51 10.20
CA MET A 123 2.68 -3.79 9.36
C MET A 123 2.87 -3.30 7.93
N VAL A 124 3.50 -2.14 7.74
CA VAL A 124 3.90 -1.61 6.41
C VAL A 124 4.80 -2.60 5.69
N ALA A 125 5.85 -3.10 6.34
CA ALA A 125 6.77 -4.07 5.73
C ALA A 125 6.06 -5.39 5.37
N GLU A 126 5.14 -5.88 6.22
CA GLU A 126 4.39 -7.10 5.98
C GLU A 126 3.39 -6.96 4.82
N VAL A 127 2.63 -5.86 4.75
CA VAL A 127 1.69 -5.65 3.64
C VAL A 127 2.43 -5.41 2.32
N ALA A 128 3.50 -4.62 2.32
CA ALA A 128 4.32 -4.38 1.15
C ALA A 128 4.91 -5.71 0.61
N ALA A 129 5.43 -6.56 1.51
CA ALA A 129 5.92 -7.88 1.14
C ALA A 129 4.81 -8.79 0.59
N THR A 130 3.63 -8.80 1.22
CA THR A 130 2.49 -9.61 0.79
C THR A 130 2.05 -9.24 -0.62
N LEU A 131 1.87 -7.95 -0.89
CA LEU A 131 1.47 -7.44 -2.20
C LEU A 131 2.56 -7.68 -3.26
N ALA A 132 3.84 -7.41 -2.92
CA ALA A 132 4.96 -7.63 -3.82
C ALA A 132 5.16 -9.11 -4.18
N MET A 133 5.05 -10.01 -3.19
CA MET A 133 5.18 -11.45 -3.43
C MET A 133 4.01 -12.00 -4.24
N SER A 134 2.80 -11.46 -4.06
CA SER A 134 1.64 -11.80 -4.89
C SER A 134 1.86 -11.37 -6.35
N ALA A 135 2.38 -10.17 -6.57
CA ALA A 135 2.67 -9.65 -7.91
C ALA A 135 3.73 -10.49 -8.64
N ILE A 136 4.86 -10.81 -8.02
CA ILE A 136 5.92 -11.57 -8.70
C ILE A 136 5.54 -13.03 -8.99
N ARG A 137 4.62 -13.63 -8.23
CA ARG A 137 4.07 -14.95 -8.58
C ARG A 137 3.24 -14.92 -9.86
N ASN A 138 2.64 -13.78 -10.16
CA ASN A 138 1.93 -13.52 -11.41
C ASN A 138 2.84 -12.91 -12.48
N ASN A 139 4.16 -13.05 -12.34
CA ASN A 139 5.18 -12.57 -13.27
C ASN A 139 5.17 -11.04 -13.49
N ASP A 140 4.57 -10.27 -12.57
CA ASP A 140 4.48 -8.82 -12.64
C ASP A 140 5.78 -8.13 -12.19
N ARG A 141 5.90 -6.83 -12.52
CA ARG A 141 7.03 -5.98 -12.12
C ARG A 141 6.67 -5.22 -10.87
N VAL A 142 7.56 -5.16 -9.88
CA VAL A 142 7.35 -4.45 -8.62
C VAL A 142 8.39 -3.37 -8.44
N GLY A 143 7.93 -2.13 -8.18
CA GLY A 143 8.75 -0.99 -7.77
C GLY A 143 8.40 -0.51 -6.38
N LEU A 144 9.28 0.31 -5.81
CA LEU A 144 9.07 0.95 -4.51
C LEU A 144 9.31 2.45 -4.63
N MET A 145 8.44 3.23 -4.04
CA MET A 145 8.63 4.65 -3.76
C MET A 145 8.43 4.87 -2.27
N VAL A 146 9.43 5.42 -1.61
CA VAL A 146 9.35 5.85 -0.22
C VAL A 146 9.19 7.36 -0.20
N PHE A 147 8.27 7.86 0.59
CA PHE A 147 8.02 9.29 0.71
C PHE A 147 7.70 9.72 2.14
N THR A 148 7.84 11.01 2.36
CA THR A 148 7.46 11.78 3.55
C THR A 148 6.78 13.07 3.07
N ASP A 149 7.22 14.25 3.51
CA ASP A 149 6.91 15.54 2.90
C ASP A 149 7.47 15.69 1.47
N ARG A 150 8.33 14.72 1.06
CA ARG A 150 8.95 14.60 -0.26
C ARG A 150 9.15 13.15 -0.64
N VAL A 151 9.48 12.91 -1.91
CA VAL A 151 9.94 11.57 -2.34
C VAL A 151 11.38 11.39 -1.88
N GLU A 152 11.60 10.42 -1.00
CA GLU A 152 12.89 10.11 -0.40
C GLU A 152 13.70 9.10 -1.23
N ALA A 153 13.01 8.10 -1.81
CA ALA A 153 13.64 7.09 -2.63
C ALA A 153 12.67 6.52 -3.67
N PHE A 154 13.22 6.12 -4.82
CA PHE A 154 12.50 5.43 -5.88
C PHE A 154 13.32 4.26 -6.40
N VAL A 155 12.75 3.06 -6.32
CA VAL A 155 13.30 1.83 -6.90
C VAL A 155 12.44 1.45 -8.10
N PRO A 156 12.98 1.49 -9.33
CA PRO A 156 12.23 1.20 -10.54
C PRO A 156 11.63 -0.21 -10.54
N PRO A 157 10.45 -0.41 -11.18
CA PRO A 157 9.80 -1.71 -11.25
C PRO A 157 10.65 -2.74 -11.99
N ARG A 158 10.92 -3.89 -11.34
CA ARG A 158 11.63 -5.04 -11.92
C ARG A 158 10.96 -6.33 -11.47
N LYS A 159 11.24 -7.40 -12.19
CA LYS A 159 10.79 -8.76 -11.88
C LYS A 159 11.72 -9.47 -10.90
N GLY A 160 11.18 -10.52 -10.34
CA GLY A 160 11.93 -11.56 -9.68
C GLY A 160 12.05 -11.39 -8.17
N ARG A 161 12.13 -12.54 -7.51
CA ARG A 161 12.13 -12.66 -6.05
C ARG A 161 13.30 -11.91 -5.39
N ARG A 162 14.49 -11.96 -6.00
CA ARG A 162 15.66 -11.25 -5.45
C ARG A 162 15.44 -9.74 -5.37
N HIS A 163 14.77 -9.18 -6.37
CA HIS A 163 14.42 -7.76 -6.40
C HIS A 163 13.41 -7.41 -5.30
N VAL A 164 12.36 -8.22 -5.11
CA VAL A 164 11.38 -8.00 -4.03
C VAL A 164 12.00 -8.14 -2.64
N LEU A 165 12.86 -9.13 -2.41
CA LEU A 165 13.58 -9.26 -1.14
C LEU A 165 14.49 -8.05 -0.85
N ARG A 166 15.09 -7.47 -1.90
CA ARG A 166 15.82 -6.20 -1.79
C ARG A 166 14.88 -5.05 -1.39
N ILE A 167 13.72 -4.92 -2.04
CA ILE A 167 12.70 -3.90 -1.69
C ILE A 167 12.30 -4.02 -0.21
N ILE A 168 12.00 -5.23 0.26
CA ILE A 168 11.62 -5.47 1.66
C ILE A 168 12.76 -5.07 2.61
N ARG A 169 14.00 -5.46 2.29
CA ARG A 169 15.17 -5.08 3.08
C ARG A 169 15.34 -3.55 3.12
N ASP A 170 15.29 -2.92 1.95
CA ASP A 170 15.49 -1.47 1.82
C ASP A 170 14.41 -0.72 2.62
N LEU A 171 13.16 -1.19 2.60
CA LEU A 171 12.06 -0.63 3.40
C LEU A 171 12.29 -0.76 4.92
N LEU A 172 12.82 -1.90 5.39
CA LEU A 172 13.09 -2.15 6.81
C LEU A 172 14.25 -1.32 7.37
N VAL A 173 15.24 -0.99 6.52
CA VAL A 173 16.42 -0.22 6.96
C VAL A 173 16.32 1.27 6.62
N PHE A 174 15.34 1.66 5.83
CA PHE A 174 15.22 3.03 5.36
C PHE A 174 15.00 3.99 6.53
N ARG A 175 15.74 5.08 6.53
CA ARG A 175 15.59 6.19 7.47
C ARG A 175 15.26 7.44 6.68
N PRO A 176 14.02 7.91 6.73
CA PRO A 176 13.63 9.12 6.03
C PRO A 176 14.31 10.34 6.65
N ALA A 177 14.63 11.32 5.80
CA ALA A 177 15.13 12.61 6.23
C ALA A 177 13.98 13.58 6.57
N GLY A 178 12.83 13.46 5.89
CA GLY A 178 11.62 14.23 6.17
C GLY A 178 10.83 13.65 7.35
N GLN A 179 9.96 14.46 7.95
CA GLN A 179 9.13 14.07 9.09
C GLN A 179 7.63 14.16 8.77
N GLY A 180 7.21 15.15 7.97
CA GLY A 180 5.82 15.34 7.58
C GLY A 180 5.37 14.41 6.45
N THR A 181 4.13 14.57 5.99
CA THR A 181 3.50 13.74 4.94
C THR A 181 2.95 14.61 3.82
N ASP A 182 3.36 14.37 2.55
CA ASP A 182 2.70 14.94 1.36
C ASP A 182 2.28 13.85 0.36
N LEU A 183 1.11 13.28 0.60
CA LEU A 183 0.48 12.27 -0.27
C LEU A 183 0.24 12.80 -1.69
N ALA A 184 -0.05 14.09 -1.82
CA ALA A 184 -0.28 14.70 -3.13
C ALA A 184 1.02 14.77 -3.95
N ALA A 185 2.15 15.11 -3.33
CA ALA A 185 3.45 15.09 -4.00
C ALA A 185 3.84 13.67 -4.42
N ALA A 186 3.63 12.66 -3.56
CA ALA A 186 3.86 11.26 -3.87
C ALA A 186 3.04 10.79 -5.08
N LEU A 187 1.74 11.07 -5.11
CA LEU A 187 0.87 10.70 -6.23
C LEU A 187 1.26 11.40 -7.54
N ARG A 188 1.57 12.70 -7.50
CA ARG A 188 2.07 13.42 -8.69
C ARG A 188 3.38 12.84 -9.19
N HIS A 189 4.27 12.43 -8.29
CA HIS A 189 5.52 11.76 -8.68
C HIS A 189 5.24 10.41 -9.34
N ALA A 190 4.37 9.57 -8.75
CA ALA A 190 3.98 8.29 -9.32
C ALA A 190 3.44 8.46 -10.75
N VAL A 191 2.52 9.42 -10.97
CA VAL A 191 1.98 9.74 -12.31
C VAL A 191 3.06 10.14 -13.30
N ARG A 192 4.12 10.81 -12.85
CA ARG A 192 5.24 11.27 -13.69
C ARG A 192 6.17 10.12 -14.09
N VAL A 193 6.50 9.24 -13.13
CA VAL A 193 7.52 8.19 -13.34
C VAL A 193 6.95 6.91 -13.96
N MET A 194 5.66 6.64 -13.75
CA MET A 194 5.00 5.46 -14.31
C MET A 194 4.45 5.77 -15.71
N ARG A 195 5.12 5.23 -16.73
CA ARG A 195 4.79 5.52 -18.15
C ARG A 195 3.55 4.77 -18.67
N SER A 196 3.26 3.60 -18.13
CA SER A 196 2.11 2.76 -18.50
C SER A 196 1.11 2.69 -17.35
N ARG A 197 -0.14 2.30 -17.63
CA ARG A 197 -1.13 2.01 -16.61
C ARG A 197 -0.58 0.96 -15.63
N SER A 198 -0.56 1.29 -14.36
CA SER A 198 0.07 0.49 -13.29
C SER A 198 -0.86 0.40 -12.10
N ILE A 199 -0.64 -0.58 -11.24
CA ILE A 199 -1.29 -0.64 -9.94
C ILE A 199 -0.42 0.14 -8.96
N VAL A 200 -1.01 1.10 -8.27
CA VAL A 200 -0.32 1.93 -7.27
C VAL A 200 -0.93 1.67 -5.89
N PHE A 201 -0.23 0.90 -5.06
CA PHE A 201 -0.60 0.75 -3.65
C PHE A 201 -0.05 1.92 -2.87
N LEU A 202 -0.92 2.83 -2.42
CA LEU A 202 -0.55 3.98 -1.61
C LEU A 202 -0.75 3.62 -0.13
N ILE A 203 0.36 3.36 0.57
CA ILE A 203 0.38 2.85 1.94
C ILE A 203 0.66 4.00 2.90
N SER A 204 -0.32 4.40 3.70
CA SER A 204 -0.24 5.52 4.67
C SER A 204 -1.36 5.38 5.72
N ASP A 205 -1.29 6.14 6.80
CA ASP A 205 -2.40 6.33 7.73
C ASP A 205 -3.36 7.46 7.32
N PHE A 206 -3.05 8.16 6.21
CA PHE A 206 -3.89 9.19 5.60
C PHE A 206 -4.31 10.31 6.55
N GLN A 207 -3.42 10.75 7.43
CA GLN A 207 -3.64 11.93 8.24
C GLN A 207 -3.52 13.19 7.36
N LEU A 208 -4.63 13.67 6.82
CA LEU A 208 -4.66 14.67 5.75
C LEU A 208 -4.81 16.11 6.25
N SER A 209 -5.24 16.31 7.49
CA SER A 209 -5.55 17.61 8.11
C SER A 209 -5.76 18.80 7.13
N GLU A 210 -4.74 19.56 6.79
CA GLU A 210 -4.81 20.76 5.92
C GLU A 210 -4.65 20.47 4.42
N ALA A 211 -4.14 19.29 4.04
CA ALA A 211 -3.77 18.97 2.65
C ALA A 211 -4.89 18.27 1.84
N ARG A 212 -6.09 18.09 2.41
CA ARG A 212 -7.18 17.30 1.81
C ARG A 212 -7.51 17.67 0.36
N ALA A 213 -7.72 18.94 0.05
CA ALA A 213 -8.08 19.37 -1.30
C ALA A 213 -6.97 19.06 -2.32
N ARG A 214 -5.71 19.23 -1.93
CA ARG A 214 -4.57 18.88 -2.79
C ARG A 214 -4.47 17.37 -3.00
N PHE A 215 -4.72 16.60 -1.96
CA PHE A 215 -4.78 15.14 -2.04
C PHE A 215 -5.91 14.67 -2.96
N GLU A 216 -7.13 15.20 -2.81
CA GLU A 216 -8.28 14.84 -3.66
C GLU A 216 -8.02 15.10 -5.14
N THR A 217 -7.38 16.20 -5.47
CA THR A 217 -6.97 16.50 -6.85
C THR A 217 -5.92 15.51 -7.35
N ALA A 218 -4.91 15.23 -6.53
CA ALA A 218 -3.81 14.35 -6.93
C ALA A 218 -4.25 12.88 -7.08
N ILE A 219 -5.10 12.36 -6.17
CA ILE A 219 -5.60 10.99 -6.27
C ILE A 219 -6.58 10.83 -7.44
N SER A 220 -7.40 11.84 -7.75
CA SER A 220 -8.26 11.84 -8.93
C SER A 220 -7.44 11.72 -10.22
N LEU A 221 -6.39 12.53 -10.35
CA LEU A 221 -5.48 12.46 -11.49
C LEU A 221 -4.75 11.11 -11.58
N ALA A 222 -4.30 10.58 -10.44
CA ALA A 222 -3.63 9.28 -10.40
C ALA A 222 -4.60 8.14 -10.75
N ALA A 223 -5.83 8.14 -10.25
CA ALA A 223 -6.85 7.13 -10.54
C ALA A 223 -7.31 7.14 -12.00
N ALA A 224 -7.26 8.29 -12.68
CA ALA A 224 -7.53 8.38 -14.11
C ALA A 224 -6.46 7.67 -14.97
N ARG A 225 -5.21 7.59 -14.51
CA ARG A 225 -4.07 7.02 -15.26
C ARG A 225 -3.67 5.62 -14.78
N HIS A 226 -3.86 5.34 -13.52
CA HIS A 226 -3.42 4.11 -12.84
C HIS A 226 -4.56 3.51 -12.04
N ASP A 227 -4.39 2.26 -11.64
CA ASP A 227 -5.27 1.61 -10.69
C ASP A 227 -4.74 1.91 -9.27
N VAL A 228 -5.30 2.93 -8.62
CA VAL A 228 -4.84 3.36 -7.28
C VAL A 228 -5.59 2.59 -6.21
N VAL A 229 -4.85 1.91 -5.34
CA VAL A 229 -5.38 1.17 -4.19
C VAL A 229 -4.79 1.78 -2.92
N PRO A 230 -5.56 2.60 -2.19
CA PRO A 230 -5.14 3.07 -0.87
C PRO A 230 -5.03 1.90 0.11
N VAL A 231 -3.96 1.88 0.89
CA VAL A 231 -3.75 0.95 1.99
C VAL A 231 -3.72 1.78 3.26
N VAL A 232 -4.87 1.83 3.94
CA VAL A 232 -5.09 2.68 5.11
C VAL A 232 -4.63 1.95 6.35
N LEU A 233 -3.64 2.52 7.03
CA LEU A 233 -3.07 1.98 8.26
C LEU A 233 -3.78 2.60 9.47
N GLY A 234 -4.34 1.79 10.35
CA GLY A 234 -4.97 2.24 11.57
C GLY A 234 -4.49 1.49 12.80
N ASP A 235 -4.50 2.18 13.93
CA ASP A 235 -4.31 1.58 15.24
C ASP A 235 -5.62 1.78 16.05
N PRO A 236 -6.01 0.82 16.91
CA PRO A 236 -7.16 1.00 17.81
C PRO A 236 -7.08 2.25 18.67
N ALA A 237 -5.87 2.68 19.02
CA ALA A 237 -5.63 3.87 19.83
C ALA A 237 -5.66 5.18 19.03
N ASP A 238 -5.66 5.16 17.68
CA ASP A 238 -5.69 6.39 16.87
C ASP A 238 -6.92 7.27 17.18
N GLY A 239 -8.01 6.66 17.66
CA GLY A 239 -9.27 7.35 18.00
C GLY A 239 -9.53 7.54 19.48
N THR A 240 -8.59 7.22 20.35
CA THR A 240 -8.82 7.26 21.81
C THR A 240 -7.61 7.87 22.53
N ILE A 241 -7.87 8.78 23.46
CA ILE A 241 -6.86 9.24 24.40
C ILE A 241 -7.21 8.66 25.79
N PRO A 242 -6.26 7.99 26.48
CA PRO A 242 -6.51 7.46 27.82
C PRO A 242 -6.66 8.59 28.84
N ASP A 243 -7.48 8.38 29.87
CA ASP A 243 -7.57 9.28 31.01
C ASP A 243 -6.34 9.10 31.91
N VAL A 244 -5.37 9.99 31.78
CA VAL A 244 -4.11 9.99 32.55
C VAL A 244 -3.78 11.40 33.09
N GLY A 245 -4.78 12.28 33.15
CA GLY A 245 -4.61 13.67 33.55
C GLY A 245 -3.91 14.50 32.44
N VAL A 246 -2.96 15.34 32.83
CA VAL A 246 -2.25 16.17 31.83
C VAL A 246 -1.18 15.35 31.12
N LEU A 247 -1.44 15.01 29.87
CA LEU A 247 -0.52 14.29 29.00
C LEU A 247 0.29 15.26 28.13
N ARG A 248 1.62 15.11 28.12
CA ARG A 248 2.48 15.80 27.16
C ARG A 248 2.71 14.89 25.97
N MET A 249 2.26 15.31 24.82
CA MET A 249 2.44 14.59 23.56
C MET A 249 3.35 15.39 22.64
N ARG A 250 4.19 14.69 21.91
CA ARG A 250 4.95 15.28 20.80
C ARG A 250 4.17 15.02 19.51
N ASP A 251 3.88 16.08 18.78
CA ASP A 251 3.38 15.94 17.42
C ASP A 251 4.45 15.26 16.56
N PRO A 252 4.19 14.09 15.98
CA PRO A 252 5.19 13.33 15.24
C PRO A 252 5.62 14.02 13.93
N GLU A 253 4.82 14.95 13.40
CA GLU A 253 5.13 15.67 12.16
C GLU A 253 5.86 16.99 12.39
N THR A 254 5.42 17.74 13.39
CA THR A 254 6.01 19.06 13.67
C THR A 254 7.10 19.03 14.75
N GLY A 255 7.13 17.96 15.56
CA GLY A 255 8.02 17.84 16.73
C GLY A 255 7.60 18.72 17.92
N GLU A 256 6.50 19.48 17.82
CA GLU A 256 6.00 20.35 18.88
C GLU A 256 5.48 19.54 20.08
N LEU A 257 5.76 20.03 21.28
CA LEU A 257 5.20 19.45 22.51
C LEU A 257 3.89 20.15 22.85
N VAL A 258 2.82 19.37 22.90
CA VAL A 258 1.49 19.83 23.27
C VAL A 258 1.07 19.18 24.58
N SER A 259 0.58 19.99 25.53
CA SER A 259 0.00 19.49 26.76
C SER A 259 -1.51 19.43 26.61
N VAL A 260 -2.07 18.24 26.78
CA VAL A 260 -3.50 17.95 26.68
C VAL A 260 -4.01 17.47 28.04
N ASP A 261 -5.03 18.11 28.58
CA ASP A 261 -5.70 17.64 29.81
C ASP A 261 -6.68 16.52 29.44
N THR A 262 -6.19 15.30 29.53
CA THR A 262 -6.95 14.10 29.18
C THR A 262 -7.89 13.65 30.32
N GLY A 263 -7.81 14.25 31.49
CA GLY A 263 -8.77 14.03 32.60
C GLY A 263 -10.18 14.56 32.29
N ARG A 264 -10.29 15.49 31.31
CA ARG A 264 -11.57 16.08 30.91
C ARG A 264 -12.27 15.25 29.85
N ASP A 265 -13.45 14.71 30.14
CA ASP A 265 -14.25 13.93 29.21
C ASP A 265 -14.48 14.65 27.89
N ALA A 266 -14.84 15.93 27.94
CA ALA A 266 -15.07 16.75 26.75
C ALA A 266 -13.86 16.84 25.82
N VAL A 267 -12.62 16.75 26.34
CA VAL A 267 -11.40 16.75 25.53
C VAL A 267 -11.26 15.41 24.81
N ARG A 268 -11.50 14.30 25.52
CA ARG A 268 -11.42 12.95 24.94
C ARG A 268 -12.53 12.70 23.91
N GLU A 269 -13.76 13.13 24.20
CA GLU A 269 -14.90 13.04 23.28
C GLU A 269 -14.65 13.84 22.00
N ARG A 270 -14.18 15.08 22.16
CA ARG A 270 -13.89 15.94 21.01
C ARG A 270 -12.81 15.35 20.11
N PHE A 271 -11.74 14.80 20.70
CA PHE A 271 -10.69 14.13 19.93
C PHE A 271 -11.25 12.92 19.14
N ALA A 272 -12.06 12.10 19.82
CA ALA A 272 -12.68 10.94 19.18
C ALA A 272 -13.66 11.33 18.05
N GLU A 273 -14.38 12.45 18.18
CA GLU A 273 -15.24 13.00 17.13
C GLU A 273 -14.42 13.49 15.94
N ASP A 274 -13.38 14.29 16.16
CA ASP A 274 -12.53 14.82 15.12
C ASP A 274 -11.89 13.68 14.28
N VAL A 275 -11.40 12.62 14.92
CA VAL A 275 -10.85 11.43 14.24
C VAL A 275 -11.91 10.68 13.44
N ARG A 276 -13.14 10.52 14.00
CA ARG A 276 -14.25 9.88 13.27
C ARG A 276 -14.65 10.68 12.03
N ASP A 277 -14.71 12.00 12.14
CA ASP A 277 -15.08 12.89 11.06
C ASP A 277 -14.05 12.87 9.94
N GLU A 278 -12.75 12.86 10.27
CA GLU A 278 -11.68 12.72 9.29
C GLU A 278 -11.76 11.39 8.54
N ARG A 279 -11.95 10.27 9.24
CA ARG A 279 -12.12 8.94 8.62
C ARG A 279 -13.37 8.87 7.74
N ALA A 280 -14.49 9.43 8.20
CA ALA A 280 -15.71 9.50 7.40
C ALA A 280 -15.53 10.33 6.13
N ALA A 281 -14.82 11.46 6.22
CA ALA A 281 -14.55 12.31 5.07
C ALA A 281 -13.60 11.63 4.07
N LEU A 282 -12.57 10.92 4.53
CA LEU A 282 -11.69 10.11 3.69
C LEU A 282 -12.46 9.01 2.95
N THR A 283 -13.34 8.29 3.65
CA THR A 283 -14.21 7.26 3.07
C THR A 283 -15.13 7.83 1.99
N ARG A 284 -15.72 9.02 2.22
CA ARG A 284 -16.55 9.72 1.21
C ARG A 284 -15.72 10.06 -0.04
N THR A 285 -14.49 10.54 0.14
CA THR A 285 -13.57 10.83 -0.97
C THR A 285 -13.28 9.58 -1.81
N PHE A 286 -12.92 8.47 -1.19
CA PHE A 286 -12.64 7.22 -1.89
C PHE A 286 -13.88 6.71 -2.66
N ARG A 287 -15.07 6.74 -2.04
CA ARG A 287 -16.32 6.35 -2.71
C ARG A 287 -16.62 7.21 -3.93
N ARG A 288 -16.49 8.54 -3.81
CA ARG A 288 -16.72 9.48 -4.91
C ARG A 288 -15.80 9.21 -6.10
N LEU A 289 -14.55 8.84 -5.84
CA LEU A 289 -13.55 8.56 -6.87
C LEU A 289 -13.59 7.09 -7.38
N GLY A 290 -14.47 6.25 -6.83
CA GLY A 290 -14.54 4.83 -7.18
C GLY A 290 -13.30 4.03 -6.77
N VAL A 291 -12.50 4.57 -5.85
CA VAL A 291 -11.28 3.96 -5.33
C VAL A 291 -11.62 3.12 -4.11
N GLU A 292 -11.21 1.85 -4.09
CA GLU A 292 -11.49 0.94 -2.99
C GLU A 292 -10.26 0.74 -2.11
N PRO A 293 -10.32 1.06 -0.79
CA PRO A 293 -9.17 0.90 0.10
C PRO A 293 -9.02 -0.51 0.65
N ILE A 294 -7.76 -0.87 1.00
CA ILE A 294 -7.43 -1.93 1.94
C ILE A 294 -7.29 -1.29 3.32
N GLU A 295 -8.13 -1.68 4.26
CA GLU A 295 -8.07 -1.17 5.64
C GLU A 295 -7.30 -2.16 6.51
N LEU A 296 -6.18 -1.72 7.07
CA LEU A 296 -5.32 -2.50 7.95
C LEU A 296 -5.40 -1.97 9.37
N ARG A 297 -5.32 -2.89 10.34
CA ARG A 297 -5.29 -2.57 11.77
C ARG A 297 -4.13 -3.29 12.43
N THR A 298 -3.48 -2.63 13.38
CA THR A 298 -2.35 -3.22 14.12
C THR A 298 -2.74 -4.42 14.97
N ASP A 299 -4.01 -4.53 15.36
CA ASP A 299 -4.59 -5.63 16.15
C ASP A 299 -5.14 -6.79 15.29
N ALA A 300 -5.04 -6.72 13.96
CA ALA A 300 -5.56 -7.74 13.05
C ALA A 300 -4.50 -8.24 12.06
N PRO A 301 -4.61 -9.49 11.56
CA PRO A 301 -3.70 -10.02 10.55
C PRO A 301 -3.83 -9.26 9.23
N VAL A 302 -2.70 -8.88 8.63
CA VAL A 302 -2.63 -8.22 7.31
C VAL A 302 -3.29 -9.10 6.23
N SER A 303 -3.10 -10.40 6.30
CA SER A 303 -3.67 -11.37 5.36
C SER A 303 -5.19 -11.29 5.25
N THR A 304 -5.89 -11.15 6.36
CA THR A 304 -7.35 -11.09 6.39
C THR A 304 -7.88 -9.88 5.63
N ALA A 305 -7.26 -8.71 5.84
CA ALA A 305 -7.67 -7.47 5.17
C ALA A 305 -7.42 -7.51 3.66
N VAL A 306 -6.24 -8.00 3.24
CA VAL A 306 -5.86 -8.12 1.83
C VAL A 306 -6.77 -9.13 1.10
N LEU A 307 -7.05 -10.30 1.70
CA LEU A 307 -7.99 -11.28 1.14
C LEU A 307 -9.41 -10.72 1.00
N SER A 308 -9.88 -10.03 2.04
CA SER A 308 -11.21 -9.39 2.01
C SER A 308 -11.33 -8.37 0.89
N PHE A 309 -10.28 -7.57 0.67
CA PHE A 309 -10.22 -6.62 -0.44
C PHE A 309 -10.30 -7.33 -1.79
N PHE A 310 -9.48 -8.36 -2.04
CA PHE A 310 -9.49 -9.09 -3.30
C PHE A 310 -10.86 -9.71 -3.58
N ARG A 311 -11.48 -10.37 -2.59
CA ARG A 311 -12.82 -10.96 -2.74
C ARG A 311 -13.92 -9.94 -3.02
N ARG A 312 -13.89 -8.76 -2.35
CA ARG A 312 -14.86 -7.69 -2.61
C ARG A 312 -14.70 -7.16 -4.03
N ARG A 313 -13.46 -6.91 -4.45
CA ARG A 313 -13.16 -6.35 -5.77
C ARG A 313 -13.50 -7.35 -6.89
N GLU A 314 -13.22 -8.63 -6.72
CA GLU A 314 -13.61 -9.69 -7.67
C GLU A 314 -15.13 -9.74 -7.87
N ARG A 315 -15.90 -9.70 -6.78
CA ARG A 315 -17.38 -9.65 -6.85
C ARG A 315 -17.90 -8.43 -7.59
N ARG A 316 -17.21 -7.30 -7.47
CA ARG A 316 -17.59 -6.07 -8.17
C ARG A 316 -17.29 -6.15 -9.67
N LEU A 317 -16.22 -6.82 -10.07
CA LEU A 317 -15.85 -7.00 -11.48
C LEU A 317 -16.74 -8.01 -12.22
N ARG A 318 -17.39 -8.91 -11.47
CA ARG A 318 -18.32 -9.89 -12.02
C ARG A 318 -19.76 -9.37 -12.21
N ARG A 319 -20.06 -8.19 -11.67
CA ARG A 319 -21.34 -7.50 -11.85
C ARG A 319 -21.29 -6.50 -13.00
#